data_45254bcbcd4f87587ceb56da061ea3c7
#
_entry.id   45254bcbcd4f87587ceb56da061ea3c7
#
_cell.length_a   1.000
_cell.length_b   1.000
_cell.length_c   1.000
_cell.angle_alpha   90.00
_cell.angle_beta   90.00
_cell.angle_gamma   90.00
#
_symmetry.space_group_name_H-M   'P 1'
#
loop_
_entity.id
_entity.type
_entity.pdbx_description
1 polymer ?
#
loop_
_entity_poly.entity_id
_entity_poly.type
_entity_poly.pdbx_seq_one_letter_code
_entity_poly.pdbx_strand_id
1 'polypeptide(L)'
;MKPSKLFNPFEEIAGAKALFFGFVVMLITGLTGYFSFTHFPDMISIKYIPEYLPLSYYFVQQVVIWLIPSLIFYVFALIGSSSSVRVVDIFGTMALARFPYIIAAVLGFSGSMKRFGDYLMALFMEHDTTATISTFDIVTAIVVMFLMLLLTVWLVALMYNAFRISSNLKGGKAVGLFIAGLFISIIATMLVNIWLYGLWA
;
A
#
# COMPACT_ATOMS: atom_id res chain seq x y z
N MET A 1 2.35 -17.28 17.28
CA MET A 1 2.97 -17.20 15.93
C MET A 1 4.44 -16.82 16.10
N LYS A 2 5.40 -17.51 15.45
CA LYS A 2 6.80 -17.06 15.51
C LYS A 2 6.91 -15.68 14.85
N PRO A 3 7.63 -14.70 15.44
CA PRO A 3 7.75 -13.35 14.86
C PRO A 3 8.23 -13.34 13.42
N SER A 4 9.04 -14.31 13.03
CA SER A 4 9.52 -14.49 11.66
C SER A 4 8.39 -14.67 10.62
N LYS A 5 7.25 -15.25 10.99
CA LYS A 5 6.14 -15.49 10.06
C LYS A 5 5.33 -14.22 9.76
N LEU A 6 5.35 -13.23 10.67
CA LEU A 6 4.66 -11.95 10.46
C LEU A 6 5.32 -11.11 9.35
N PHE A 7 6.64 -11.20 9.22
CA PHE A 7 7.41 -10.49 8.20
C PHE A 7 7.75 -11.34 6.98
N ASN A 8 7.60 -12.65 7.07
CA ASN A 8 7.93 -13.58 5.98
C ASN A 8 6.97 -14.78 5.94
N PRO A 9 5.70 -14.59 5.56
CA PRO A 9 4.74 -15.68 5.39
C PRO A 9 4.97 -16.49 4.10
N PHE A 10 5.82 -16.01 3.19
CA PHE A 10 5.92 -16.50 1.81
C PHE A 10 6.69 -17.82 1.67
N GLU A 11 7.37 -18.27 2.71
CA GLU A 11 7.94 -19.63 2.78
C GLU A 11 6.87 -20.72 2.87
N GLU A 12 5.70 -20.40 3.45
CA GLU A 12 4.60 -21.32 3.64
C GLU A 12 3.43 -21.06 2.65
N ILE A 13 3.28 -19.79 2.22
CA ILE A 13 2.17 -19.34 1.37
C ILE A 13 2.74 -18.69 0.11
N ALA A 14 2.77 -19.45 -0.98
CA ALA A 14 3.27 -19.00 -2.28
C ALA A 14 2.31 -19.41 -3.42
N GLY A 15 2.60 -18.96 -4.63
CA GLY A 15 1.89 -19.33 -5.85
C GLY A 15 0.39 -18.99 -5.82
N ALA A 16 -0.44 -19.88 -6.33
CA ALA A 16 -1.88 -19.68 -6.45
C ALA A 16 -2.57 -19.45 -5.09
N LYS A 17 -2.06 -20.07 -4.01
CA LYS A 17 -2.59 -19.85 -2.66
C LYS A 17 -2.35 -18.43 -2.18
N ALA A 18 -1.14 -17.88 -2.40
CA ALA A 18 -0.83 -16.50 -2.09
C ALA A 18 -1.67 -15.53 -2.94
N LEU A 19 -1.87 -15.85 -4.22
CA LEU A 19 -2.68 -15.06 -5.12
C LEU A 19 -4.14 -15.00 -4.66
N PHE A 20 -4.73 -16.13 -4.28
CA PHE A 20 -6.11 -16.18 -3.76
C PHE A 20 -6.27 -15.32 -2.50
N PHE A 21 -5.41 -15.50 -1.49
CA PHE A 21 -5.48 -14.69 -0.27
C PHE A 21 -5.17 -13.22 -0.55
N GLY A 22 -4.25 -12.94 -1.48
CA GLY A 22 -3.95 -11.58 -1.91
C GLY A 22 -5.16 -10.87 -2.54
N PHE A 23 -5.93 -11.55 -3.39
CA PHE A 23 -7.18 -11.00 -3.92
C PHE A 23 -8.21 -10.73 -2.82
N VAL A 24 -8.36 -11.62 -1.85
CA VAL A 24 -9.24 -11.39 -0.70
C VAL A 24 -8.79 -10.15 0.07
N VAL A 25 -7.49 -9.98 0.31
CA VAL A 25 -6.90 -8.78 0.94
C VAL A 25 -7.26 -7.53 0.15
N MET A 26 -7.09 -7.54 -1.17
CA MET A 26 -7.39 -6.39 -2.04
C MET A 26 -8.88 -6.04 -2.04
N LEU A 27 -9.77 -7.03 -2.06
CA LEU A 27 -11.22 -6.82 -1.98
C LEU A 27 -11.62 -6.18 -0.64
N ILE A 28 -11.12 -6.72 0.47
CA ILE A 28 -11.38 -6.17 1.80
C ILE A 28 -10.82 -4.74 1.90
N THR A 29 -9.59 -4.50 1.42
CA THR A 29 -8.97 -3.17 1.44
C THR A 29 -9.75 -2.17 0.60
N GLY A 30 -10.18 -2.54 -0.61
CA GLY A 30 -10.98 -1.67 -1.47
C GLY A 30 -12.32 -1.31 -0.85
N LEU A 31 -13.02 -2.30 -0.28
CA LEU A 31 -14.29 -2.08 0.39
C LEU A 31 -14.14 -1.21 1.65
N THR A 32 -13.17 -1.54 2.50
CA THR A 32 -12.90 -0.77 3.72
C THR A 32 -12.45 0.65 3.38
N GLY A 33 -11.58 0.81 2.37
CA GLY A 33 -11.12 2.10 1.88
C GLY A 33 -12.26 3.00 1.39
N TYR A 34 -13.23 2.43 0.67
CA TYR A 34 -14.43 3.15 0.24
C TYR A 34 -15.20 3.75 1.43
N PHE A 35 -15.45 2.97 2.47
CA PHE A 35 -16.20 3.46 3.63
C PHE A 35 -15.39 4.38 4.55
N SER A 36 -14.07 4.25 4.56
CA SER A 36 -13.16 5.06 5.40
C SER A 36 -12.54 6.26 4.67
N PHE A 37 -12.87 6.48 3.39
CA PHE A 37 -12.24 7.48 2.54
C PHE A 37 -10.70 7.36 2.47
N THR A 38 -10.21 6.13 2.60
CA THR A 38 -8.77 5.85 2.58
C THR A 38 -8.34 5.45 1.16
N HIS A 39 -7.43 6.23 0.59
CA HIS A 39 -6.90 6.06 -0.74
C HIS A 39 -5.44 5.60 -0.72
N PHE A 40 -5.05 4.87 -1.74
CA PHE A 40 -3.69 4.37 -1.95
C PHE A 40 -3.16 4.90 -3.29
N PRO A 41 -2.73 6.19 -3.35
CA PRO A 41 -2.39 6.86 -4.61
C PRO A 41 -1.16 6.27 -5.30
N ASP A 42 -0.33 5.57 -4.58
CA ASP A 42 0.78 4.79 -5.11
C ASP A 42 0.98 3.51 -4.29
N MET A 43 2.05 2.80 -4.58
CA MET A 43 2.34 1.50 -4.01
C MET A 43 2.58 1.50 -2.49
N ILE A 44 2.98 2.64 -1.90
CA ILE A 44 3.34 2.75 -0.47
C ILE A 44 2.59 3.84 0.29
N SER A 45 2.00 4.82 -0.41
CA SER A 45 1.33 5.94 0.24
C SER A 45 -0.09 5.60 0.67
N ILE A 46 -0.49 6.18 1.80
CA ILE A 46 -1.83 6.07 2.36
C ILE A 46 -2.32 7.51 2.56
N LYS A 47 -3.47 7.84 1.97
CA LYS A 47 -4.07 9.18 2.07
C LYS A 47 -5.53 9.09 2.51
N TYR A 48 -5.94 10.05 3.29
CA TYR A 48 -7.33 10.29 3.58
C TYR A 48 -7.85 11.41 2.67
N ILE A 49 -8.86 11.13 1.84
CA ILE A 49 -9.48 12.11 0.92
C ILE A 49 -10.99 11.99 1.09
N PRO A 50 -11.68 12.98 1.74
CA PRO A 50 -13.10 12.90 2.05
C PRO A 50 -13.98 13.24 0.84
N GLU A 51 -13.72 12.64 -0.31
CA GLU A 51 -14.49 12.81 -1.54
C GLU A 51 -15.24 11.52 -1.88
N TYR A 52 -16.45 11.68 -2.38
CA TYR A 52 -17.31 10.57 -2.78
C TYR A 52 -16.95 10.07 -4.19
N LEU A 53 -15.97 9.18 -4.26
CA LEU A 53 -15.67 8.44 -5.47
C LEU A 53 -16.44 7.11 -5.50
N PRO A 54 -16.80 6.58 -6.67
CA PRO A 54 -17.54 5.34 -6.77
C PRO A 54 -16.73 4.14 -6.27
N LEU A 55 -17.39 3.12 -5.77
CA LEU A 55 -16.75 1.91 -5.25
C LEU A 55 -15.79 1.25 -6.26
N SER A 56 -16.15 1.30 -7.55
CA SER A 56 -15.31 0.78 -8.64
C SER A 56 -13.94 1.45 -8.71
N TYR A 57 -13.82 2.75 -8.40
CA TYR A 57 -12.55 3.45 -8.31
C TYR A 57 -11.60 2.79 -7.30
N TYR A 58 -12.09 2.47 -6.10
CA TYR A 58 -11.28 1.85 -5.06
C TYR A 58 -10.77 0.46 -5.48
N PHE A 59 -11.59 -0.34 -6.14
CA PHE A 59 -11.15 -1.63 -6.66
C PHE A 59 -10.13 -1.51 -7.80
N VAL A 60 -10.37 -0.60 -8.75
CA VAL A 60 -9.41 -0.34 -9.84
C VAL A 60 -8.09 0.16 -9.27
N GLN A 61 -8.12 1.05 -8.28
CA GLN A 61 -6.92 1.51 -7.58
C GLN A 61 -6.15 0.33 -6.96
N GLN A 62 -6.81 -0.61 -6.27
CA GLN A 62 -6.15 -1.80 -5.72
C GLN A 62 -5.49 -2.65 -6.81
N VAL A 63 -6.16 -2.82 -7.97
CA VAL A 63 -5.59 -3.56 -9.10
C VAL A 63 -4.35 -2.85 -9.65
N VAL A 64 -4.39 -1.53 -9.85
CA VAL A 64 -3.28 -0.73 -10.36
C VAL A 64 -2.05 -0.86 -9.48
N ILE A 65 -2.21 -0.62 -8.17
CA ILE A 65 -1.09 -0.64 -7.21
C ILE A 65 -0.58 -2.05 -6.91
N TRP A 66 -1.27 -3.10 -7.32
CA TRP A 66 -0.80 -4.49 -7.31
C TRP A 66 -0.16 -4.90 -8.62
N LEU A 67 -0.85 -4.67 -9.74
CA LEU A 67 -0.47 -5.20 -11.05
C LEU A 67 0.85 -4.58 -11.55
N ILE A 68 0.97 -3.25 -11.48
CA ILE A 68 2.15 -2.53 -11.96
C ILE A 68 3.42 -2.96 -11.22
N PRO A 69 3.47 -2.95 -9.86
CA PRO A 69 4.64 -3.44 -9.15
C PRO A 69 4.93 -4.91 -9.42
N SER A 70 3.89 -5.75 -9.51
CA SER A 70 4.08 -7.18 -9.80
C SER A 70 4.76 -7.40 -11.15
N LEU A 71 4.38 -6.64 -12.19
CA LEU A 71 5.02 -6.68 -13.50
C LEU A 71 6.48 -6.20 -13.43
N ILE A 72 6.75 -5.08 -12.77
CA ILE A 72 8.10 -4.53 -12.65
C ILE A 72 9.01 -5.51 -11.91
N PHE A 73 8.56 -6.04 -10.77
CA PHE A 73 9.33 -7.01 -9.99
C PHE A 73 9.49 -8.34 -10.73
N TYR A 74 8.52 -8.75 -11.53
CA TYR A 74 8.66 -9.94 -12.39
C TYR A 74 9.78 -9.75 -13.44
N VAL A 75 9.81 -8.60 -14.12
CA VAL A 75 10.88 -8.27 -15.07
C VAL A 75 12.24 -8.25 -14.37
N PHE A 76 12.34 -7.64 -13.19
CA PHE A 76 13.59 -7.61 -12.42
C PHE A 76 14.01 -8.99 -11.91
N ALA A 77 13.05 -9.85 -11.59
CA ALA A 77 13.32 -11.23 -11.24
C ALA A 77 13.87 -12.01 -12.43
N LEU A 78 13.33 -11.82 -13.65
CA LEU A 78 13.84 -12.47 -14.87
C LEU A 78 15.28 -12.03 -15.20
N ILE A 79 15.57 -10.72 -15.04
CA ILE A 79 16.93 -10.18 -15.29
C ILE A 79 17.92 -10.63 -14.21
N GLY A 80 17.44 -10.71 -12.96
CA GLY A 80 18.30 -10.92 -11.81
C GLY A 80 18.55 -12.39 -11.46
N SER A 81 17.55 -13.26 -11.64
CA SER A 81 17.60 -14.65 -11.20
C SER A 81 18.27 -15.57 -12.22
N SER A 82 19.03 -16.52 -11.71
CA SER A 82 19.56 -17.64 -12.52
C SER A 82 18.62 -18.86 -12.52
N SER A 83 17.55 -18.83 -11.74
CA SER A 83 16.53 -19.89 -11.67
C SER A 83 15.27 -19.51 -12.43
N SER A 84 14.46 -20.50 -12.78
CA SER A 84 13.15 -20.24 -13.39
C SER A 84 12.23 -19.52 -12.40
N VAL A 85 11.75 -18.34 -12.78
CA VAL A 85 10.81 -17.54 -11.99
C VAL A 85 9.40 -17.76 -12.51
N ARG A 86 8.48 -18.15 -11.63
CA ARG A 86 7.09 -18.37 -11.98
C ARG A 86 6.30 -17.08 -11.78
N VAL A 87 5.52 -16.68 -12.79
CA VAL A 87 4.64 -15.49 -12.73
C VAL A 87 3.75 -15.52 -11.49
N VAL A 88 3.09 -16.67 -11.25
CA VAL A 88 2.14 -16.82 -10.15
C VAL A 88 2.77 -16.64 -8.76
N ASP A 89 4.07 -16.91 -8.62
CA ASP A 89 4.77 -16.74 -7.33
C ASP A 89 4.99 -15.26 -7.05
N ILE A 90 5.46 -14.47 -8.03
CA ILE A 90 5.65 -13.02 -7.86
C ILE A 90 4.31 -12.32 -7.66
N PHE A 91 3.33 -12.55 -8.54
CA PHE A 91 2.04 -11.88 -8.49
C PHE A 91 1.26 -12.23 -7.22
N GLY A 92 1.31 -13.50 -6.82
CA GLY A 92 0.62 -13.97 -5.62
C GLY A 92 1.23 -13.40 -4.34
N THR A 93 2.55 -13.48 -4.20
CA THR A 93 3.24 -12.97 -3.00
C THR A 93 3.17 -11.46 -2.90
N MET A 94 3.23 -10.72 -4.02
CA MET A 94 3.03 -9.27 -4.05
C MET A 94 1.59 -8.88 -3.67
N ALA A 95 0.58 -9.63 -4.11
CA ALA A 95 -0.80 -9.39 -3.70
C ALA A 95 -0.98 -9.60 -2.18
N LEU A 96 -0.45 -10.70 -1.65
CA LEU A 96 -0.54 -11.02 -0.22
C LEU A 96 0.25 -10.04 0.66
N ALA A 97 1.39 -9.52 0.17
CA ALA A 97 2.20 -8.53 0.87
C ALA A 97 1.44 -7.24 1.22
N ARG A 98 0.29 -6.99 0.58
CA ARG A 98 -0.56 -5.82 0.82
C ARG A 98 -1.44 -5.93 2.07
N PHE A 99 -1.36 -7.02 2.81
CA PHE A 99 -2.14 -7.23 4.03
C PHE A 99 -2.16 -6.03 5.02
N PRO A 100 -1.04 -5.30 5.25
CA PRO A 100 -1.05 -4.11 6.12
C PRO A 100 -2.03 -3.02 5.68
N TYR A 101 -2.43 -2.98 4.42
CA TYR A 101 -3.38 -1.98 3.91
C TYR A 101 -4.81 -2.16 4.42
N ILE A 102 -5.21 -3.38 4.81
CA ILE A 102 -6.49 -3.58 5.51
C ILE A 102 -6.49 -2.78 6.81
N ILE A 103 -5.41 -2.88 7.59
CA ILE A 103 -5.29 -2.18 8.86
C ILE A 103 -5.26 -0.67 8.64
N ALA A 104 -4.52 -0.20 7.62
CA ALA A 104 -4.48 1.21 7.25
C ALA A 104 -5.87 1.75 6.87
N ALA A 105 -6.63 1.00 6.07
CA ALA A 105 -8.00 1.37 5.71
C ALA A 105 -8.94 1.43 6.94
N VAL A 106 -8.77 0.51 7.90
CA VAL A 106 -9.51 0.55 9.17
C VAL A 106 -9.16 1.79 10.00
N LEU A 107 -7.87 2.16 10.06
CA LEU A 107 -7.45 3.39 10.76
C LEU A 107 -8.04 4.66 10.12
N GLY A 108 -8.37 4.62 8.84
CA GLY A 108 -9.05 5.71 8.13
C GLY A 108 -10.44 6.07 8.66
N PHE A 109 -11.11 5.19 9.42
CA PHE A 109 -12.35 5.53 10.11
C PHE A 109 -12.15 6.53 11.25
N SER A 110 -10.93 6.87 11.61
CA SER A 110 -10.66 7.89 12.63
C SER A 110 -11.06 9.28 12.12
N GLY A 111 -12.18 9.80 12.62
CA GLY A 111 -12.64 11.17 12.32
C GLY A 111 -11.63 12.27 12.72
N SER A 112 -10.69 11.95 13.62
CA SER A 112 -9.64 12.88 14.04
C SER A 112 -8.66 13.22 12.91
N MET A 113 -8.40 12.31 11.98
CA MET A 113 -7.57 12.59 10.79
C MET A 113 -8.23 13.66 9.91
N LYS A 114 -9.55 13.57 9.70
CA LYS A 114 -10.29 14.58 8.95
C LYS A 114 -10.22 15.95 9.66
N ARG A 115 -10.61 16.00 10.93
CA ARG A 115 -10.61 17.25 11.70
C ARG A 115 -9.24 17.90 11.78
N PHE A 116 -8.19 17.09 11.87
CA PHE A 116 -6.81 17.58 11.83
C PHE A 116 -6.43 18.15 10.46
N GLY A 117 -6.82 17.48 9.37
CA GLY A 117 -6.63 17.98 8.01
C GLY A 117 -7.37 19.28 7.75
N ASP A 118 -8.66 19.35 8.13
CA ASP A 118 -9.49 20.55 7.99
C ASP A 118 -8.89 21.72 8.80
N TYR A 119 -8.43 21.47 10.03
CA TYR A 119 -7.74 22.46 10.84
C TYR A 119 -6.47 23.01 10.17
N LEU A 120 -5.61 22.13 9.62
CA LEU A 120 -4.41 22.57 8.91
C LEU A 120 -4.75 23.36 7.64
N MET A 121 -5.82 22.97 6.92
CA MET A 121 -6.29 23.67 5.73
C MET A 121 -6.75 25.09 6.10
N ALA A 122 -7.61 25.23 7.12
CA ALA A 122 -8.07 26.53 7.60
C ALA A 122 -6.89 27.42 8.00
N LEU A 123 -5.93 26.88 8.76
CA LEU A 123 -4.81 27.66 9.28
C LEU A 123 -3.83 28.10 8.18
N PHE A 124 -3.45 27.20 7.25
CA PHE A 124 -2.38 27.46 6.29
C PHE A 124 -2.87 27.92 4.91
N MET A 125 -4.04 27.52 4.48
CA MET A 125 -4.56 27.85 3.15
C MET A 125 -5.57 29.00 3.20
N GLU A 126 -6.44 29.00 4.20
CA GLU A 126 -7.48 30.03 4.37
C GLU A 126 -7.04 31.18 5.27
N HIS A 127 -5.87 31.05 5.90
CA HIS A 127 -5.32 32.01 6.86
C HIS A 127 -6.28 32.32 8.04
N ASP A 128 -7.15 31.36 8.38
CA ASP A 128 -8.07 31.50 9.52
C ASP A 128 -7.36 31.21 10.84
N THR A 129 -6.91 32.28 11.51
CA THR A 129 -6.25 32.19 12.82
C THR A 129 -7.23 31.90 13.97
N THR A 130 -8.52 31.84 13.70
CA THR A 130 -9.57 31.55 14.72
C THR A 130 -9.92 30.05 14.74
N ALA A 131 -9.46 29.29 13.76
CA ALA A 131 -9.68 27.84 13.70
C ALA A 131 -9.16 27.16 14.96
N THR A 132 -9.95 26.28 15.54
CA THR A 132 -9.61 25.53 16.75
C THR A 132 -9.80 24.04 16.55
N ILE A 133 -8.97 23.25 17.22
CA ILE A 133 -9.05 21.79 17.23
C ILE A 133 -8.88 21.27 18.66
N SER A 134 -9.52 20.15 18.99
CA SER A 134 -9.37 19.56 20.30
C SER A 134 -7.99 18.89 20.44
N THR A 135 -7.40 18.93 21.65
CA THR A 135 -6.16 18.22 21.97
C THR A 135 -6.30 16.72 21.71
N PHE A 136 -7.47 16.15 21.97
CA PHE A 136 -7.75 14.74 21.69
C PHE A 136 -7.59 14.42 20.19
N ASP A 137 -8.10 15.27 19.30
CA ASP A 137 -8.01 15.07 17.86
C ASP A 137 -6.57 15.20 17.35
N ILE A 138 -5.81 16.16 17.88
CA ILE A 138 -4.38 16.29 17.54
C ILE A 138 -3.61 15.03 17.95
N VAL A 139 -3.74 14.60 19.20
CA VAL A 139 -3.02 13.41 19.71
C VAL A 139 -3.43 12.16 18.92
N THR A 140 -4.72 11.97 18.68
CA THR A 140 -5.22 10.83 17.92
C THR A 140 -4.70 10.84 16.48
N ALA A 141 -4.70 11.99 15.81
CA ALA A 141 -4.18 12.12 14.45
C ALA A 141 -2.68 11.79 14.39
N ILE A 142 -1.87 12.29 15.36
CA ILE A 142 -0.44 11.97 15.45
C ILE A 142 -0.22 10.47 15.64
N VAL A 143 -0.97 9.83 16.54
CA VAL A 143 -0.88 8.38 16.77
C VAL A 143 -1.24 7.60 15.51
N VAL A 144 -2.31 7.96 14.82
CA VAL A 144 -2.73 7.32 13.56
C VAL A 144 -1.66 7.49 12.50
N MET A 145 -1.10 8.70 12.31
CA MET A 145 -0.01 8.93 11.36
C MET A 145 1.22 8.08 11.67
N PHE A 146 1.59 7.95 12.94
CA PHE A 146 2.70 7.08 13.35
C PHE A 146 2.42 5.60 13.05
N LEU A 147 1.21 5.12 13.32
CA LEU A 147 0.79 3.77 12.96
C LEU A 147 0.81 3.54 11.45
N MET A 148 0.35 4.50 10.64
CA MET A 148 0.41 4.44 9.17
C MET A 148 1.87 4.31 8.68
N LEU A 149 2.81 5.05 9.29
CA LEU A 149 4.23 4.92 8.98
C LEU A 149 4.76 3.51 9.28
N LEU A 150 4.43 2.95 10.44
CA LEU A 150 4.82 1.58 10.80
C LEU A 150 4.23 0.53 9.84
N LEU A 151 2.97 0.72 9.42
CA LEU A 151 2.33 -0.16 8.44
C LEU A 151 3.01 -0.07 7.06
N THR A 152 3.44 1.12 6.65
CA THR A 152 4.21 1.30 5.41
C THR A 152 5.56 0.59 5.49
N VAL A 153 6.30 0.71 6.60
CA VAL A 153 7.56 -0.02 6.82
C VAL A 153 7.32 -1.53 6.77
N TRP A 154 6.26 -2.02 7.42
CA TRP A 154 5.89 -3.43 7.38
C TRP A 154 5.54 -3.91 5.97
N LEU A 155 4.76 -3.13 5.22
CA LEU A 155 4.44 -3.40 3.82
C LEU A 155 5.72 -3.57 2.97
N VAL A 156 6.65 -2.61 3.06
CA VAL A 156 7.91 -2.64 2.30
C VAL A 156 8.76 -3.87 2.67
N ALA A 157 8.80 -4.23 3.96
CA ALA A 157 9.48 -5.44 4.41
C ALA A 157 8.84 -6.72 3.86
N LEU A 158 7.50 -6.79 3.83
CA LEU A 158 6.78 -7.89 3.21
C LEU A 158 7.06 -7.97 1.70
N MET A 159 7.00 -6.86 0.98
CA MET A 159 7.28 -6.82 -0.45
C MET A 159 8.72 -7.23 -0.79
N TYR A 160 9.70 -6.81 0.03
CA TYR A 160 11.09 -7.27 -0.12
C TYR A 160 11.20 -8.79 0.04
N ASN A 161 10.57 -9.35 1.09
CA ASN A 161 10.60 -10.79 1.32
C ASN A 161 9.83 -11.57 0.23
N ALA A 162 8.70 -11.04 -0.24
CA ALA A 162 7.95 -11.57 -1.37
C ALA A 162 8.84 -11.65 -2.63
N PHE A 163 9.49 -10.55 -3.00
CA PHE A 163 10.39 -10.49 -4.15
C PHE A 163 11.57 -11.43 -4.00
N ARG A 164 12.28 -11.38 -2.85
CA ARG A 164 13.46 -12.18 -2.59
C ARG A 164 13.19 -13.69 -2.70
N ILE A 165 12.08 -14.16 -2.11
CA ILE A 165 11.71 -15.58 -2.10
C ILE A 165 11.25 -16.01 -3.48
N SER A 166 10.34 -15.27 -4.10
CA SER A 166 9.76 -15.64 -5.40
C SER A 166 10.78 -15.58 -6.55
N SER A 167 11.80 -14.72 -6.44
CA SER A 167 12.89 -14.62 -7.43
C SER A 167 14.12 -15.48 -7.11
N ASN A 168 14.18 -16.11 -5.92
CA ASN A 168 15.35 -16.82 -5.41
C ASN A 168 16.64 -15.98 -5.40
N LEU A 169 16.50 -14.65 -5.28
CA LEU A 169 17.63 -13.73 -5.20
C LEU A 169 18.15 -13.60 -3.78
N LYS A 170 19.47 -13.37 -3.63
CA LYS A 170 20.14 -13.26 -2.33
C LYS A 170 21.13 -12.09 -2.31
N GLY A 171 21.46 -11.65 -1.09
CA GLY A 171 22.49 -10.64 -0.86
C GLY A 171 22.21 -9.28 -1.48
N GLY A 172 23.28 -8.55 -1.82
CA GLY A 172 23.21 -7.17 -2.35
C GLY A 172 22.46 -7.06 -3.67
N LYS A 173 22.47 -8.12 -4.52
CA LYS A 173 21.74 -8.13 -5.78
C LYS A 173 20.21 -8.09 -5.57
N ALA A 174 19.70 -8.85 -4.59
CA ALA A 174 18.28 -8.80 -4.24
C ALA A 174 17.87 -7.42 -3.72
N VAL A 175 18.69 -6.83 -2.85
CA VAL A 175 18.44 -5.49 -2.29
C VAL A 175 18.47 -4.42 -3.39
N GLY A 176 19.49 -4.40 -4.23
CA GLY A 176 19.64 -3.39 -5.29
C GLY A 176 18.49 -3.44 -6.30
N LEU A 177 18.11 -4.64 -6.79
CA LEU A 177 16.99 -4.79 -7.70
C LEU A 177 15.65 -4.46 -7.04
N PHE A 178 15.48 -4.80 -5.75
CA PHE A 178 14.28 -4.43 -5.02
C PHE A 178 14.14 -2.91 -4.88
N ILE A 179 15.21 -2.20 -4.48
CA ILE A 179 15.19 -0.74 -4.34
C ILE A 179 14.87 -0.07 -5.69
N ALA A 180 15.54 -0.48 -6.77
CA ALA A 180 15.26 0.06 -8.11
C ALA A 180 13.80 -0.21 -8.53
N GLY A 181 13.31 -1.45 -8.34
CA GLY A 181 11.94 -1.82 -8.63
C GLY A 181 10.91 -1.07 -7.79
N LEU A 182 11.23 -0.81 -6.51
CA LEU A 182 10.39 -0.03 -5.60
C LEU A 182 10.21 1.40 -6.12
N PHE A 183 11.30 2.11 -6.43
CA PHE A 183 11.23 3.49 -6.94
C PHE A 183 10.47 3.59 -8.26
N ILE A 184 10.75 2.69 -9.22
CA ILE A 184 10.05 2.67 -10.51
C ILE A 184 8.56 2.39 -10.28
N SER A 185 8.22 1.46 -9.39
CA SER A 185 6.83 1.11 -9.07
C SER A 185 6.07 2.26 -8.42
N ILE A 186 6.70 3.00 -7.49
CA ILE A 186 6.08 4.18 -6.87
C ILE A 186 5.74 5.21 -7.93
N ILE A 187 6.70 5.58 -8.79
CA ILE A 187 6.48 6.58 -9.84
C ILE A 187 5.39 6.11 -10.81
N ALA A 188 5.48 4.87 -11.31
CA ALA A 188 4.53 4.33 -12.27
C ALA A 188 3.11 4.26 -11.69
N THR A 189 2.94 3.76 -10.47
CA THR A 189 1.61 3.68 -9.82
C THR A 189 1.06 5.06 -9.49
N MET A 190 1.90 6.01 -9.06
CA MET A 190 1.49 7.39 -8.82
C MET A 190 0.95 8.06 -10.10
N LEU A 191 1.68 7.96 -11.21
CA LEU A 191 1.26 8.56 -12.49
C LEU A 191 -0.05 7.96 -12.99
N VAL A 192 -0.20 6.64 -12.93
CA VAL A 192 -1.45 5.98 -13.35
C VAL A 192 -2.61 6.34 -12.43
N ASN A 193 -2.39 6.43 -11.12
CA ASN A 193 -3.47 6.81 -10.20
C ASN A 193 -3.86 8.29 -10.29
N ILE A 194 -2.94 9.21 -10.61
CA ILE A 194 -3.27 10.61 -10.91
C ILE A 194 -4.17 10.66 -12.15
N TRP A 195 -3.81 9.96 -13.21
CA TRP A 195 -4.64 9.88 -14.41
C TRP A 195 -6.01 9.24 -14.12
N LEU A 196 -6.02 8.14 -13.38
CA LEU A 196 -7.24 7.44 -12.96
C LEU A 196 -8.16 8.36 -12.14
N TYR A 197 -7.60 9.09 -11.17
CA TYR A 197 -8.35 10.05 -10.37
C TYR A 197 -9.02 11.12 -11.26
N GLY A 198 -8.30 11.69 -12.23
CA GLY A 198 -8.83 12.66 -13.17
C GLY A 198 -9.95 12.14 -14.08
N LEU A 199 -10.16 10.82 -14.18
CA LEU A 199 -11.29 10.23 -14.93
C LEU A 199 -12.55 10.08 -14.07
N TRP A 200 -12.43 10.11 -12.75
CA TRP A 200 -13.50 9.77 -11.81
C TRP A 200 -13.91 10.95 -10.91
N ALA A 201 -13.04 11.95 -10.72
CA ALA A 201 -13.29 13.23 -10.05
C ALA A 201 -13.80 14.26 -11.08
#